data_328d5380368166047d4d50f4de47dc5c
#
_entry.id   328d5380368166047d4d50f4de47dc5c
#
_cell.length_a   1.000
_cell.length_b   1.000
_cell.length_c   1.000
_cell.angle_alpha   90.00
_cell.angle_beta   90.00
_cell.angle_gamma   90.00
#
_symmetry.space_group_name_H-M   'P 1'
#
loop_
_entity.id
_entity.type
_entity.pdbx_description
1 polymer ?
#
loop_
_entity_poly.entity_id
_entity_poly.type
_entity_poly.pdbx_seq_one_letter_code
_entity_poly.pdbx_strand_id
1 'polypeptide(L)'
;MDLVVRMVEHHVWLVGELVDRAARLDDAVLDRPLATANLDVDDDPTLRSLLSRLVGQMDMWNHAIALQDYDWSVEQHERVPDMRRRLDAAGPAFLDQVRRTTAEGLLDDTFVSLQDTPAKVYTYGGLIAHVLTFAAYRRTLVVGALATAGIDDLHFGDPREWVAEDHDVS
;
A
#
# COMPACT_ATOMS: atom_id res chain seq x y z
N MET A 1 -18.34 14.03 -3.82
CA MET A 1 -17.17 13.14 -3.90
C MET A 1 -16.51 13.12 -2.54
N ASP A 2 -16.19 11.95 -2.00
CA ASP A 2 -15.61 11.82 -0.67
C ASP A 2 -14.08 11.91 -0.75
N LEU A 3 -13.49 12.77 0.09
CA LEU A 3 -12.03 13.00 0.11
C LEU A 3 -11.26 11.72 0.48
N VAL A 4 -11.79 10.95 1.45
CA VAL A 4 -11.12 9.72 1.91
C VAL A 4 -11.06 8.69 0.79
N VAL A 5 -12.15 8.52 0.05
CA VAL A 5 -12.21 7.64 -1.13
C VAL A 5 -11.16 8.07 -2.16
N ARG A 6 -11.07 9.37 -2.46
CA ARG A 6 -10.06 9.89 -3.41
C ARG A 6 -8.63 9.67 -2.95
N MET A 7 -8.35 9.82 -1.68
CA MET A 7 -7.02 9.55 -1.14
C MET A 7 -6.63 8.07 -1.30
N VAL A 8 -7.59 7.15 -1.13
CA VAL A 8 -7.35 5.72 -1.33
C VAL A 8 -7.22 5.37 -2.81
N GLU A 9 -8.04 5.93 -3.70
CA GLU A 9 -7.89 5.77 -5.16
C GLU A 9 -6.48 6.18 -5.63
N HIS A 10 -6.05 7.38 -5.22
CA HIS A 10 -4.71 7.86 -5.50
C HIS A 10 -3.63 6.94 -4.93
N HIS A 11 -3.81 6.43 -3.70
CA HIS A 11 -2.86 5.51 -3.08
C HIS A 11 -2.73 4.21 -3.89
N VAL A 12 -3.84 3.59 -4.29
CA VAL A 12 -3.84 2.35 -5.09
C VAL A 12 -3.13 2.56 -6.42
N TRP A 13 -3.47 3.65 -7.12
CA TRP A 13 -2.81 4.03 -8.37
C TRP A 13 -1.30 4.19 -8.19
N LEU A 14 -0.88 4.97 -7.19
CA LEU A 14 0.54 5.27 -6.97
C LEU A 14 1.35 4.01 -6.60
N VAL A 15 0.78 3.10 -5.81
CA VAL A 15 1.43 1.82 -5.52
C VAL A 15 1.61 1.01 -6.83
N GLY A 16 0.62 1.02 -7.72
CA GLY A 16 0.72 0.41 -9.04
C GLY A 16 1.87 0.97 -9.86
N GLU A 17 1.98 2.31 -9.93
CA GLU A 17 3.07 2.99 -10.62
C GLU A 17 4.46 2.58 -10.10
N LEU A 18 4.61 2.44 -8.80
CA LEU A 18 5.88 2.03 -8.19
C LEU A 18 6.21 0.56 -8.47
N VAL A 19 5.22 -0.33 -8.41
CA VAL A 19 5.39 -1.75 -8.76
C VAL A 19 5.78 -1.92 -10.22
N ASP A 20 5.13 -1.19 -11.14
CA ASP A 20 5.42 -1.27 -12.57
C ASP A 20 6.85 -0.76 -12.90
N ARG A 21 7.32 0.26 -12.21
CA ARG A 21 8.71 0.74 -12.36
C ARG A 21 9.71 -0.24 -11.80
N ALA A 22 9.42 -0.86 -10.67
CA ALA A 22 10.29 -1.88 -10.09
C ALA A 22 10.42 -3.13 -10.97
N ALA A 23 9.43 -3.42 -11.82
CA ALA A 23 9.50 -4.51 -12.80
C ALA A 23 10.61 -4.36 -13.84
N ARG A 24 11.24 -3.19 -13.95
CA ARG A 24 12.38 -2.91 -14.84
C ARG A 24 13.73 -3.28 -14.23
N LEU A 25 13.75 -3.65 -12.94
CA LEU A 25 14.97 -3.90 -12.17
C LEU A 25 15.23 -5.39 -12.01
N ASP A 26 16.52 -5.74 -11.95
CA ASP A 26 16.97 -7.08 -11.64
C ASP A 26 16.78 -7.43 -10.15
N ASP A 27 16.62 -8.71 -9.85
CA ASP A 27 16.47 -9.21 -8.47
C ASP A 27 17.60 -8.74 -7.54
N ALA A 28 18.85 -8.70 -8.02
CA ALA A 28 19.98 -8.23 -7.24
C ALA A 28 19.88 -6.76 -6.81
N VAL A 29 19.16 -5.94 -7.57
CA VAL A 29 18.88 -4.54 -7.21
C VAL A 29 17.70 -4.48 -6.24
N LEU A 30 16.65 -5.27 -6.48
CA LEU A 30 15.47 -5.35 -5.64
C LEU A 30 15.78 -5.85 -4.23
N ASP A 31 16.74 -6.77 -4.09
CA ASP A 31 17.11 -7.42 -2.83
C ASP A 31 18.28 -6.75 -2.11
N ARG A 32 18.78 -5.63 -2.63
CA ARG A 32 19.86 -4.88 -1.97
C ARG A 32 19.32 -4.23 -0.69
N PRO A 33 19.98 -4.44 0.46
CA PRO A 33 19.63 -3.76 1.70
C PRO A 33 19.67 -2.24 1.52
N LEU A 34 18.63 -1.57 2.02
CA LEU A 34 18.54 -0.12 2.01
C LEU A 34 19.15 0.45 3.29
N ALA A 35 20.06 1.41 3.16
CA ALA A 35 20.59 2.15 4.30
C ALA A 35 19.54 3.14 4.80
N THR A 36 18.56 2.64 5.53
CA THR A 36 17.54 3.47 6.16
C THR A 36 17.91 3.66 7.62
N ALA A 37 18.12 4.91 8.02
CA ALA A 37 18.36 5.20 9.42
C ALA A 37 17.06 4.98 10.22
N ASN A 38 17.05 3.95 11.05
CA ASN A 38 16.19 3.84 12.22
C ASN A 38 14.68 3.99 11.97
N LEU A 39 14.17 3.26 11.03
CA LEU A 39 12.73 3.22 10.80
C LEU A 39 12.23 1.85 11.25
N ASP A 40 11.51 1.78 12.37
CA ASP A 40 10.78 0.59 12.85
C ASP A 40 9.78 0.04 11.82
N VAL A 41 10.16 0.07 10.54
CA VAL A 41 9.28 -0.31 9.44
C VAL A 41 9.46 -1.77 9.07
N ASP A 42 10.70 -2.24 9.04
CA ASP A 42 11.07 -3.64 8.77
C ASP A 42 12.56 -3.83 9.16
N ASP A 43 12.92 -5.00 9.66
CA ASP A 43 14.31 -5.41 9.83
C ASP A 43 14.97 -5.56 8.44
N ASP A 44 16.05 -4.84 8.18
CA ASP A 44 16.82 -4.88 6.93
C ASP A 44 15.97 -4.69 5.65
N PRO A 45 15.28 -3.54 5.47
CA PRO A 45 14.39 -3.33 4.36
C PRO A 45 15.15 -3.36 3.02
N THR A 46 14.54 -4.00 2.04
CA THR A 46 14.93 -3.99 0.63
C THR A 46 13.85 -3.29 -0.19
N LEU A 47 14.16 -2.92 -1.42
CA LEU A 47 13.12 -2.39 -2.32
C LEU A 47 11.99 -3.40 -2.51
N ARG A 48 12.32 -4.70 -2.63
CA ARG A 48 11.35 -5.78 -2.73
C ARG A 48 10.43 -5.85 -1.51
N SER A 49 11.00 -5.88 -0.31
CA SER A 49 10.21 -6.02 0.93
C SER A 49 9.27 -4.81 1.14
N LEU A 50 9.75 -3.59 0.87
CA LEU A 50 8.95 -2.38 1.00
C LEU A 50 7.77 -2.36 0.00
N LEU A 51 7.99 -2.77 -1.26
CA LEU A 51 6.93 -2.87 -2.27
C LEU A 51 5.91 -3.95 -1.91
N SER A 52 6.38 -5.15 -1.55
CA SER A 52 5.50 -6.24 -1.13
C SER A 52 4.65 -5.83 0.06
N ARG A 53 5.23 -5.09 1.01
CA ARG A 53 4.52 -4.58 2.18
C ARG A 53 3.53 -3.45 1.85
N LEU A 54 3.79 -2.61 0.85
CA LEU A 54 2.82 -1.62 0.37
C LEU A 54 1.55 -2.28 -0.17
N VAL A 55 1.70 -3.35 -0.95
CA VAL A 55 0.58 -4.14 -1.46
C VAL A 55 -0.06 -4.95 -0.34
N GLY A 56 0.76 -5.61 0.48
CA GLY A 56 0.33 -6.47 1.58
C GLY A 56 -0.47 -5.74 2.63
N GLN A 57 -0.22 -4.47 2.84
CA GLN A 57 -0.98 -3.68 3.81
C GLN A 57 -2.47 -3.61 3.44
N MET A 58 -2.81 -3.40 2.17
CA MET A 58 -4.21 -3.40 1.71
C MET A 58 -4.81 -4.80 1.78
N ASP A 59 -4.05 -5.79 1.34
CA ASP A 59 -4.48 -7.19 1.30
C ASP A 59 -4.73 -7.75 2.72
N MET A 60 -3.80 -7.53 3.63
CA MET A 60 -3.92 -7.94 5.05
C MET A 60 -5.17 -7.32 5.71
N TRP A 61 -5.43 -6.03 5.45
CA TRP A 61 -6.61 -5.40 6.04
C TRP A 61 -7.92 -5.85 5.42
N ASN A 62 -7.94 -6.22 4.14
CA ASN A 62 -9.11 -6.88 3.54
C ASN A 62 -9.41 -8.20 4.28
N HIS A 63 -8.38 -9.01 4.57
CA HIS A 63 -8.53 -10.24 5.35
C HIS A 63 -8.98 -9.96 6.79
N ALA A 64 -8.40 -8.96 7.45
CA ALA A 64 -8.77 -8.60 8.83
C ALA A 64 -10.24 -8.19 8.96
N ILE A 65 -10.74 -7.36 8.04
CA ILE A 65 -12.15 -6.93 8.01
C ILE A 65 -13.08 -8.12 7.73
N ALA A 66 -12.64 -9.05 6.88
CA ALA A 66 -13.39 -10.27 6.56
C ALA A 66 -13.29 -11.35 7.63
N LEU A 67 -12.58 -11.11 8.74
CA LEU A 67 -12.28 -12.10 9.80
C LEU A 67 -11.58 -13.35 9.25
N GLN A 68 -10.69 -13.18 8.31
CA GLN A 68 -9.89 -14.23 7.68
C GLN A 68 -8.42 -14.09 8.08
N ASP A 69 -7.73 -15.21 8.17
CA ASP A 69 -6.28 -15.21 8.40
C ASP A 69 -5.55 -14.69 7.17
N TYR A 70 -4.50 -13.91 7.40
CA TYR A 70 -3.60 -13.46 6.36
C TYR A 70 -2.32 -14.30 6.34
N ASP A 71 -1.97 -14.80 5.18
CA ASP A 71 -0.73 -15.58 5.00
C ASP A 71 0.48 -14.64 4.81
N TRP A 72 1.18 -14.36 5.89
CA TRP A 72 2.38 -13.53 5.88
C TRP A 72 3.52 -14.09 5.02
N SER A 73 3.50 -15.38 4.69
CA SER A 73 4.53 -15.99 3.85
C SER A 73 4.52 -15.46 2.41
N VAL A 74 3.38 -14.94 1.96
CA VAL A 74 3.24 -14.32 0.63
C VAL A 74 4.22 -13.15 0.45
N GLU A 75 4.51 -12.41 1.51
CA GLU A 75 5.41 -11.26 1.46
C GLU A 75 6.90 -11.64 1.44
N GLN A 76 7.23 -12.92 1.68
CA GLN A 76 8.60 -13.41 1.70
C GLN A 76 9.09 -13.65 0.27
N HIS A 77 10.06 -12.83 -0.17
CA HIS A 77 10.66 -12.94 -1.51
C HIS A 77 9.65 -12.90 -2.66
N GLU A 78 8.55 -12.18 -2.49
CA GLU A 78 7.53 -12.02 -3.53
C GLU A 78 8.11 -11.41 -4.79
N ARG A 79 7.84 -12.02 -5.95
CA ARG A 79 8.30 -11.48 -7.24
C ARG A 79 7.42 -10.29 -7.66
N VAL A 80 7.99 -9.32 -8.35
CA VAL A 80 7.25 -8.11 -8.78
C VAL A 80 5.98 -8.43 -9.59
N PRO A 81 5.98 -9.40 -10.54
CA PRO A 81 4.74 -9.78 -11.23
C PRO A 81 3.66 -10.37 -10.29
N ASP A 82 4.06 -11.01 -9.20
CA ASP A 82 3.13 -11.55 -8.21
C ASP A 82 2.55 -10.42 -7.35
N MET A 83 3.38 -9.44 -6.96
CA MET A 83 2.91 -8.21 -6.31
C MET A 83 1.88 -7.48 -7.16
N ARG A 84 2.12 -7.38 -8.48
CA ARG A 84 1.18 -6.73 -9.40
C ARG A 84 -0.16 -7.43 -9.40
N ARG A 85 -0.17 -8.77 -9.54
CA ARG A 85 -1.42 -9.55 -9.50
C ARG A 85 -2.15 -9.41 -8.17
N ARG A 86 -1.42 -9.40 -7.07
CA ARG A 86 -1.98 -9.21 -5.73
C ARG A 86 -2.56 -7.81 -5.58
N LEU A 87 -1.89 -6.77 -6.07
CA LEU A 87 -2.40 -5.41 -6.07
C LEU A 87 -3.68 -5.27 -6.89
N ASP A 88 -3.73 -5.91 -8.08
CA ASP A 88 -4.91 -5.88 -8.95
C ASP A 88 -6.16 -6.51 -8.30
N ALA A 89 -5.97 -7.39 -7.32
CA ALA A 89 -7.05 -7.96 -6.51
C ALA A 89 -7.31 -7.14 -5.23
N ALA A 90 -6.26 -6.86 -4.46
CA ALA A 90 -6.38 -6.26 -3.13
C ALA A 90 -6.72 -4.77 -3.17
N GLY A 91 -6.19 -4.02 -4.14
CA GLY A 91 -6.42 -2.58 -4.27
C GLY A 91 -7.91 -2.24 -4.48
N PRO A 92 -8.56 -2.78 -5.51
CA PRO A 92 -10.00 -2.57 -5.72
C PRO A 92 -10.85 -3.05 -4.55
N ALA A 93 -10.53 -4.22 -3.95
CA ALA A 93 -11.25 -4.73 -2.79
C ALA A 93 -11.16 -3.79 -1.59
N PHE A 94 -9.97 -3.26 -1.31
CA PHE A 94 -9.77 -2.27 -0.24
C PHE A 94 -10.53 -0.96 -0.53
N LEU A 95 -10.47 -0.47 -1.75
CA LEU A 95 -11.20 0.72 -2.18
C LEU A 95 -12.73 0.55 -2.02
N ASP A 96 -13.27 -0.62 -2.37
CA ASP A 96 -14.69 -0.91 -2.22
C ASP A 96 -15.11 -0.99 -0.74
N GLN A 97 -14.24 -1.50 0.13
CA GLN A 97 -14.46 -1.43 1.58
C GLN A 97 -14.53 0.02 2.07
N VAL A 98 -13.57 0.86 1.63
CA VAL A 98 -13.54 2.28 2.01
C VAL A 98 -14.77 3.02 1.52
N ARG A 99 -15.19 2.81 0.25
CA ARG A 99 -16.40 3.40 -0.32
C ARG A 99 -17.64 3.05 0.49
N ARG A 100 -17.81 1.77 0.82
CA ARG A 100 -18.94 1.29 1.63
C ARG A 100 -18.92 1.90 3.02
N THR A 101 -17.81 1.80 3.73
CA THR A 101 -17.64 2.35 5.09
C THR A 101 -17.96 3.83 5.13
N THR A 102 -17.51 4.60 4.13
CA THR A 102 -17.77 6.04 4.05
C THR A 102 -19.23 6.34 3.71
N ALA A 103 -19.81 5.63 2.74
CA ALA A 103 -21.20 5.83 2.31
C ALA A 103 -22.21 5.49 3.42
N GLU A 104 -21.90 4.51 4.25
CA GLU A 104 -22.72 4.08 5.38
C GLU A 104 -22.45 4.85 6.68
N GLY A 105 -21.47 5.76 6.69
CA GLY A 105 -21.11 6.56 7.86
C GLY A 105 -20.44 5.78 8.99
N LEU A 106 -19.74 4.69 8.68
CA LEU A 106 -19.16 3.74 9.65
C LEU A 106 -17.71 4.03 10.03
N LEU A 107 -17.18 5.23 9.73
CA LEU A 107 -15.76 5.53 10.00
C LEU A 107 -15.40 5.41 11.49
N ASP A 108 -16.33 5.74 12.38
CA ASP A 108 -16.15 5.64 13.83
C ASP A 108 -16.55 4.27 14.41
N ASP A 109 -17.14 3.40 13.59
CA ASP A 109 -17.49 2.05 13.98
C ASP A 109 -16.24 1.18 14.10
N THR A 110 -16.34 0.12 14.91
CA THR A 110 -15.21 -0.73 15.24
C THR A 110 -15.34 -2.12 14.67
N PHE A 111 -14.17 -2.74 14.41
CA PHE A 111 -14.04 -4.17 14.10
C PHE A 111 -12.92 -4.80 14.94
N VAL A 112 -12.94 -6.13 15.04
CA VAL A 112 -11.91 -6.90 15.75
C VAL A 112 -10.90 -7.42 14.73
N SER A 113 -9.62 -7.08 14.92
CA SER A 113 -8.53 -7.68 14.14
C SER A 113 -8.01 -8.93 14.86
N LEU A 114 -8.06 -10.05 14.16
CA LEU A 114 -7.49 -11.33 14.60
C LEU A 114 -6.01 -11.46 14.16
N GLN A 115 -5.50 -10.51 13.38
CA GLN A 115 -4.08 -10.47 12.97
C GLN A 115 -3.15 -10.09 14.12
N ASP A 116 -3.71 -9.51 15.18
CA ASP A 116 -2.98 -9.16 16.39
C ASP A 116 -3.07 -10.26 17.46
N THR A 117 -2.02 -10.42 18.26
CA THR A 117 -2.03 -11.32 19.41
C THR A 117 -1.62 -10.55 20.68
N PRO A 118 -2.52 -10.30 21.64
CA PRO A 118 -3.96 -10.61 21.61
C PRO A 118 -4.72 -9.80 20.56
N ALA A 119 -5.91 -10.28 20.16
CA ALA A 119 -6.78 -9.58 19.22
C ALA A 119 -7.07 -8.13 19.67
N LYS A 120 -7.09 -7.20 18.72
CA LYS A 120 -7.30 -5.77 18.97
C LYS A 120 -8.55 -5.25 18.29
N VAL A 121 -9.08 -4.17 18.84
CA VAL A 121 -10.24 -3.45 18.28
C VAL A 121 -9.74 -2.16 17.63
N TYR A 122 -10.15 -1.94 16.39
CA TYR A 122 -9.83 -0.74 15.62
C TYR A 122 -11.10 -0.10 15.08
N THR A 123 -11.07 1.22 14.82
CA THR A 123 -12.09 1.88 14.01
C THR A 123 -11.74 1.79 12.54
N TYR A 124 -12.75 1.77 11.66
CA TYR A 124 -12.51 1.80 10.21
C TYR A 124 -11.77 3.04 9.76
N GLY A 125 -12.13 4.22 10.30
CA GLY A 125 -11.43 5.47 9.99
C GLY A 125 -9.97 5.45 10.46
N GLY A 126 -9.71 4.90 11.65
CA GLY A 126 -8.34 4.72 12.18
C GLY A 126 -7.50 3.79 11.30
N LEU A 127 -8.09 2.70 10.82
CA LEU A 127 -7.46 1.81 9.86
C LEU A 127 -7.08 2.52 8.56
N ILE A 128 -8.04 3.23 7.94
CA ILE A 128 -7.79 3.93 6.67
C ILE A 128 -6.67 4.98 6.85
N ALA A 129 -6.73 5.76 7.93
CA ALA A 129 -5.69 6.73 8.26
C ALA A 129 -4.32 6.05 8.45
N HIS A 130 -4.27 4.89 9.12
CA HIS A 130 -3.06 4.10 9.29
C HIS A 130 -2.49 3.67 7.93
N VAL A 131 -3.30 3.06 7.06
CA VAL A 131 -2.85 2.61 5.73
C VAL A 131 -2.24 3.77 4.96
N LEU A 132 -2.94 4.90 4.86
CA LEU A 132 -2.48 6.06 4.09
C LEU A 132 -1.19 6.66 4.66
N THR A 133 -1.08 6.77 6.00
CA THR A 133 0.08 7.38 6.67
C THR A 133 1.33 6.50 6.57
N PHE A 134 1.20 5.21 6.91
CA PHE A 134 2.35 4.29 6.84
C PHE A 134 2.76 4.00 5.40
N ALA A 135 1.79 3.96 4.47
CA ALA A 135 2.12 3.83 3.06
C ALA A 135 2.87 5.05 2.54
N ALA A 136 2.50 6.28 2.91
CA ALA A 136 3.23 7.49 2.50
C ALA A 136 4.70 7.41 2.91
N TYR A 137 4.97 6.91 4.09
CA TYR A 137 6.32 6.70 4.60
C TYR A 137 7.12 5.68 3.77
N ARG A 138 6.55 4.49 3.55
CA ARG A 138 7.17 3.46 2.71
C ARG A 138 7.37 3.91 1.28
N ARG A 139 6.39 4.62 0.70
CA ARG A 139 6.51 5.17 -0.66
C ARG A 139 7.70 6.11 -0.80
N THR A 140 7.97 6.95 0.19
CA THR A 140 9.14 7.83 0.17
C THR A 140 10.44 7.04 0.08
N LEU A 141 10.56 5.94 0.82
CA LEU A 141 11.72 5.07 0.76
C LEU A 141 11.84 4.35 -0.60
N VAL A 142 10.73 3.84 -1.11
CA VAL A 142 10.66 3.18 -2.42
C VAL A 142 11.07 4.14 -3.54
N VAL A 143 10.55 5.36 -3.55
CA VAL A 143 10.91 6.39 -4.53
C VAL A 143 12.41 6.70 -4.48
N GLY A 144 12.98 6.87 -3.28
CA GLY A 144 14.41 7.10 -3.11
C GLY A 144 15.27 5.92 -3.60
N ALA A 145 14.83 4.68 -3.35
CA ALA A 145 15.53 3.48 -3.79
C ALA A 145 15.44 3.30 -5.32
N LEU A 146 14.28 3.54 -5.92
CA LEU A 146 14.10 3.51 -7.38
C LEU A 146 14.96 4.57 -8.07
N ALA A 147 14.98 5.80 -7.55
CA ALA A 147 15.82 6.88 -8.08
C ALA A 147 17.32 6.50 -8.01
N THR A 148 17.75 5.90 -6.89
CA THR A 148 19.13 5.40 -6.73
C THR A 148 19.46 4.27 -7.71
N ALA A 149 18.46 3.49 -8.11
CA ALA A 149 18.59 2.43 -9.11
C ALA A 149 18.53 2.93 -10.57
N GLY A 150 18.42 4.25 -10.79
CA GLY A 150 18.41 4.87 -12.12
C GLY A 150 17.04 4.99 -12.76
N ILE A 151 15.96 4.82 -11.97
CA ILE A 151 14.59 5.12 -12.43
C ILE A 151 14.34 6.59 -12.19
N ASP A 152 14.29 7.39 -13.23
CA ASP A 152 14.22 8.86 -13.21
C ASP A 152 12.84 9.41 -13.66
N ASP A 153 11.97 8.55 -14.16
CA ASP A 153 10.60 8.87 -14.59
C ASP A 153 9.58 8.77 -13.45
N LEU A 154 10.03 9.06 -12.22
CA LEU A 154 9.18 9.01 -11.03
C LEU A 154 8.41 10.32 -10.87
N HIS A 155 7.09 10.22 -10.85
CA HIS A 155 6.24 11.29 -10.35
C HIS A 155 6.30 11.29 -8.82
N PHE A 156 6.28 12.49 -8.21
CA PHE A 156 6.21 12.61 -6.75
C PHE A 156 4.89 12.08 -6.17
N GLY A 157 3.94 11.72 -7.05
CA GLY A 157 2.63 11.26 -6.64
C GLY A 157 1.79 12.38 -6.01
N ASP A 158 1.95 13.62 -6.50
CA ASP A 158 1.12 14.74 -6.04
C ASP A 158 -0.34 14.48 -6.43
N PRO A 159 -1.26 14.41 -5.47
CA PRO A 159 -2.67 14.21 -5.77
C PRO A 159 -3.27 15.26 -6.69
N ARG A 160 -2.71 16.48 -6.74
CA ARG A 160 -3.17 17.56 -7.62
C ARG A 160 -2.83 17.27 -9.09
N GLU A 161 -1.63 16.74 -9.33
CA GLU A 161 -1.19 16.33 -10.66
C GLU A 161 -1.98 15.14 -11.15
N TRP A 162 -2.19 14.14 -10.29
CA TRP A 162 -2.99 12.95 -10.59
C TRP A 162 -4.43 13.29 -10.99
N VAL A 163 -5.06 14.28 -10.36
CA VAL A 163 -6.41 14.76 -10.73
C VAL A 163 -6.37 15.53 -12.04
N ALA A 164 -5.29 16.30 -12.31
CA ALA A 164 -5.17 17.10 -13.53
C ALA A 164 -4.89 16.27 -14.79
N GLU A 165 -4.28 15.10 -14.65
CA GLU A 165 -3.99 14.16 -15.75
C GLU A 165 -5.23 13.38 -16.25
N ASP A 166 -6.41 13.85 -15.85
CA ASP A 166 -7.71 13.37 -16.36
C ASP A 166 -8.05 11.90 -16.06
N HIS A 167 -8.01 11.56 -14.80
CA HIS A 167 -8.86 10.48 -14.32
C HIS A 167 -10.27 11.07 -14.21
N ASP A 168 -10.90 11.14 -15.34
CA ASP A 168 -12.15 11.77 -15.69
C ASP A 168 -13.08 12.05 -14.49
N VAL A 169 -13.19 13.33 -14.14
CA VAL A 169 -14.18 13.83 -13.21
C VAL A 169 -15.46 14.05 -14.01
N SER A 170 -16.05 12.97 -14.49
CA SER A 170 -17.37 12.97 -15.10
C SER A 170 -18.48 12.68 -14.06
#